data_75321be75a9a45715bb047987d6e0494
#
_entry.id   75321be75a9a45715bb047987d6e0494
#
_cell.length_a   1.000
_cell.length_b   1.000
_cell.length_c   1.000
_cell.angle_alpha   90.00
_cell.angle_beta   90.00
_cell.angle_gamma   90.00
#
_symmetry.space_group_name_H-M   'P 1'
#
loop_
_entity.id
_entity.type
_entity.pdbx_description
1 polymer ?
#
loop_
_entity_poly.entity_id
_entity_poly.type
_entity_poly.pdbx_seq_one_letter_code
_entity_poly.pdbx_strand_id
1 'polypeptide(L)'
;MLLGVVLGLVLVGIVGALVAPSFLRHRGDLPGERAMAEVAKELAIPREAASITAPKDLTDRRTLNQGRQAYTGSCASCHGATGDGKGMFGQALYPDATNLLERDTQEKSDGQLFWIIKNGLSFGGMPAFSEMYPDDTIWSIVGYVRALSQNPAAARPLPVPSPTTDDLAFADPHGQDATMRGAATFLAKGCAGCHGPRGNSPGDLTIGPDRDSMASVDDFKAQLQKPDAAMPTYYPGRISDAEVQDLYAYVQTFNRRPPRR
;
A
#
# COMPACT_ATOMS: atom_id res chain seq x y z
N MET A 1 7.79 53.36 13.06
CA MET A 1 7.92 52.07 12.30
C MET A 1 8.01 50.85 13.21
N LEU A 2 8.86 50.82 14.24
CA LEU A 2 9.08 49.65 15.12
C LEU A 2 7.76 49.21 15.84
N LEU A 3 7.00 50.16 16.37
CA LEU A 3 5.73 49.90 17.08
C LEU A 3 4.68 49.23 16.19
N GLY A 4 4.58 49.61 14.91
CA GLY A 4 3.66 49.01 13.97
C GLY A 4 4.03 47.56 13.59
N VAL A 5 5.33 47.27 13.50
CA VAL A 5 5.82 45.90 13.26
C VAL A 5 5.53 44.99 14.45
N VAL A 6 5.79 45.48 15.69
CA VAL A 6 5.50 44.73 16.91
C VAL A 6 4.00 44.45 17.02
N LEU A 7 3.14 45.46 16.78
CA LEU A 7 1.70 45.30 16.85
C LEU A 7 1.20 44.30 15.82
N GLY A 8 1.75 44.30 14.59
CA GLY A 8 1.45 43.33 13.52
C GLY A 8 1.82 41.91 13.92
N LEU A 9 3.01 41.69 14.48
CA LEU A 9 3.45 40.37 14.94
C LEU A 9 2.61 39.85 16.10
N VAL A 10 2.24 40.73 17.05
CA VAL A 10 1.32 40.37 18.15
C VAL A 10 -0.06 39.96 17.62
N LEU A 11 -0.60 40.71 16.66
CA LEU A 11 -1.90 40.39 16.04
C LEU A 11 -1.85 39.04 15.33
N VAL A 12 -0.81 38.78 14.52
CA VAL A 12 -0.62 37.48 13.84
C VAL A 12 -0.47 36.35 14.87
N GLY A 13 0.26 36.58 15.98
CA GLY A 13 0.38 35.60 17.07
C GLY A 13 -0.96 35.31 17.74
N ILE A 14 -1.77 36.31 18.02
CA ILE A 14 -3.10 36.16 18.63
C ILE A 14 -4.05 35.43 17.68
N VAL A 15 -4.11 35.83 16.41
CA VAL A 15 -4.94 35.16 15.41
C VAL A 15 -4.47 33.71 15.25
N GLY A 16 -3.17 33.45 15.17
CA GLY A 16 -2.63 32.10 15.11
C GLY A 16 -3.03 31.27 16.34
N ALA A 17 -2.91 31.80 17.55
CA ALA A 17 -3.30 31.09 18.77
C ALA A 17 -4.80 30.78 18.86
N LEU A 18 -5.64 31.66 18.32
CA LEU A 18 -7.10 31.47 18.29
C LEU A 18 -7.54 30.46 17.22
N VAL A 19 -6.82 30.41 16.11
CA VAL A 19 -7.19 29.57 14.95
C VAL A 19 -6.51 28.19 15.02
N ALA A 20 -5.28 28.10 15.56
CA ALA A 20 -4.54 26.84 15.63
C ALA A 20 -5.30 25.68 16.29
N PRO A 21 -6.04 25.86 17.40
CA PRO A 21 -6.83 24.76 17.98
C PRO A 21 -7.91 24.20 17.04
N SER A 22 -8.40 25.02 16.11
CA SER A 22 -9.41 24.58 15.12
C SER A 22 -8.82 23.60 14.09
N PHE A 23 -7.54 23.74 13.77
CA PHE A 23 -6.83 22.83 12.86
C PHE A 23 -6.47 21.48 13.51
N LEU A 24 -6.45 21.41 14.84
CA LEU A 24 -6.14 20.18 15.59
C LEU A 24 -7.39 19.34 15.90
N ARG A 25 -8.57 19.84 15.60
CA ARG A 25 -9.84 19.13 15.82
C ARG A 25 -10.32 18.54 14.51
N HIS A 26 -10.90 17.32 14.60
CA HIS A 26 -11.65 16.79 13.46
C HIS A 26 -12.84 17.70 13.17
N ARG A 27 -12.89 18.25 11.98
CA ARG A 27 -13.90 19.23 11.55
C ARG A 27 -14.17 19.08 10.04
N GLY A 28 -15.29 19.60 9.61
CA GLY A 28 -15.55 19.74 8.17
C GLY A 28 -14.57 20.73 7.51
N ASP A 29 -14.45 20.67 6.20
CA ASP A 29 -13.57 21.50 5.40
C ASP A 29 -13.87 23.00 5.58
N LEU A 30 -12.84 23.81 5.73
CA LEU A 30 -12.97 25.26 5.61
C LEU A 30 -13.03 25.66 4.11
N PRO A 31 -13.75 26.74 3.79
CA PRO A 31 -13.74 27.29 2.43
C PRO A 31 -12.31 27.55 1.96
N GLY A 32 -11.92 26.99 0.81
CA GLY A 32 -10.58 27.15 0.21
C GLY A 32 -9.49 26.23 0.74
N GLU A 33 -9.71 25.51 1.83
CA GLU A 33 -8.70 24.63 2.42
C GLU A 33 -8.29 23.47 1.49
N ARG A 34 -9.25 22.85 0.81
CA ARG A 34 -8.96 21.82 -0.20
C ARG A 34 -8.12 22.37 -1.35
N ALA A 35 -8.44 23.56 -1.84
CA ALA A 35 -7.66 24.20 -2.90
C ALA A 35 -6.22 24.49 -2.46
N MET A 36 -6.01 24.91 -1.22
CA MET A 36 -4.68 25.10 -0.66
C MET A 36 -3.92 23.77 -0.52
N ALA A 37 -4.59 22.71 -0.09
CA ALA A 37 -4.00 21.38 0.02
C ALA A 37 -3.58 20.83 -1.36
N GLU A 38 -4.39 21.03 -2.39
CA GLU A 38 -4.05 20.66 -3.77
C GLU A 38 -2.81 21.41 -4.27
N VAL A 39 -2.77 22.74 -4.08
CA VAL A 39 -1.60 23.55 -4.42
C VAL A 39 -0.35 23.05 -3.66
N ALA A 40 -0.48 22.76 -2.38
CA ALA A 40 0.64 22.25 -1.58
C ALA A 40 1.14 20.89 -2.08
N LYS A 41 0.24 19.98 -2.49
CA LYS A 41 0.60 18.70 -3.09
C LYS A 41 1.37 18.89 -4.41
N GLU A 42 0.90 19.76 -5.29
CA GLU A 42 1.57 20.05 -6.55
C GLU A 42 2.96 20.66 -6.33
N LEU A 43 3.11 21.56 -5.38
CA LEU A 43 4.40 22.17 -5.02
C LEU A 43 5.37 21.17 -4.38
N ALA A 44 4.86 20.12 -3.75
CA ALA A 44 5.69 19.08 -3.14
C ALA A 44 6.33 18.14 -4.18
N ILE A 45 5.79 18.07 -5.39
CA ILE A 45 6.33 17.24 -6.48
C ILE A 45 7.43 18.00 -7.19
N PRO A 46 8.71 17.54 -7.14
CA PRO A 46 9.80 18.22 -7.82
C PRO A 46 9.58 18.25 -9.33
N ARG A 47 9.96 19.33 -9.98
CA ARG A 47 9.84 19.44 -11.44
C ARG A 47 10.63 18.36 -12.19
N GLU A 48 11.75 17.94 -11.63
CA GLU A 48 12.61 16.88 -12.14
C GLU A 48 11.90 15.51 -12.18
N ALA A 49 10.88 15.31 -11.35
CA ALA A 49 10.09 14.08 -11.37
C ALA A 49 9.43 13.83 -12.73
N ALA A 50 9.09 14.88 -13.46
CA ALA A 50 8.50 14.76 -14.79
C ALA A 50 9.49 14.19 -15.84
N SER A 51 10.80 14.31 -15.59
CA SER A 51 11.86 13.81 -16.49
C SER A 51 12.30 12.37 -16.17
N ILE A 52 11.78 11.75 -15.12
CA ILE A 52 12.05 10.35 -14.81
C ILE A 52 11.44 9.47 -15.91
N THR A 53 12.31 8.73 -16.59
CA THR A 53 11.89 7.92 -17.74
C THR A 53 11.29 6.61 -17.28
N ALA A 54 10.07 6.34 -17.75
CA ALA A 54 9.39 5.07 -17.49
C ALA A 54 10.01 3.90 -18.29
N PRO A 55 10.00 2.68 -17.75
CA PRO A 55 10.30 1.47 -18.51
C PRO A 55 9.34 1.29 -19.69
N LYS A 56 9.80 0.60 -20.74
CA LYS A 56 9.01 0.39 -21.97
C LYS A 56 7.86 -0.62 -21.80
N ASP A 57 7.90 -1.42 -20.76
CA ASP A 57 7.03 -2.58 -20.51
C ASP A 57 5.91 -2.32 -19.48
N LEU A 58 5.58 -1.04 -19.22
CA LEU A 58 4.54 -0.67 -18.25
C LEU A 58 3.16 -1.30 -18.53
N THR A 59 2.87 -1.60 -19.80
CA THR A 59 1.58 -2.16 -20.22
C THR A 59 1.60 -3.67 -20.40
N ASP A 60 2.74 -4.31 -20.19
CA ASP A 60 2.87 -5.76 -20.32
C ASP A 60 2.01 -6.47 -19.27
N ARG A 61 1.43 -7.60 -19.66
CA ARG A 61 0.54 -8.38 -18.79
C ARG A 61 1.22 -8.75 -17.45
N ARG A 62 2.51 -9.08 -17.48
CA ARG A 62 3.28 -9.42 -16.27
C ARG A 62 3.39 -8.21 -15.36
N THR A 63 3.80 -7.07 -15.90
CA THR A 63 3.94 -5.79 -15.20
C THR A 63 2.59 -5.36 -14.61
N LEU A 64 1.51 -5.42 -15.38
CA LEU A 64 0.17 -5.07 -14.88
C LEU A 64 -0.32 -6.01 -13.78
N ASN A 65 -0.04 -7.31 -13.85
CA ASN A 65 -0.39 -8.26 -12.80
C ASN A 65 0.41 -8.00 -11.51
N GLN A 66 1.69 -7.69 -11.63
CA GLN A 66 2.54 -7.30 -10.51
C GLN A 66 2.03 -6.02 -9.85
N GLY A 67 1.77 -4.98 -10.66
CA GLY A 67 1.20 -3.72 -10.19
C GLY A 67 -0.15 -3.89 -9.51
N ARG A 68 -1.03 -4.73 -10.07
CA ARG A 68 -2.31 -5.08 -9.46
C ARG A 68 -2.15 -5.72 -8.08
N GLN A 69 -1.21 -6.65 -7.93
CA GLN A 69 -0.97 -7.33 -6.65
C GLN A 69 -0.49 -6.34 -5.59
N ALA A 70 0.51 -5.51 -5.92
CA ALA A 70 1.03 -4.49 -5.02
C ALA A 70 -0.05 -3.45 -4.67
N TYR A 71 -0.82 -3.00 -5.65
CA TYR A 71 -1.93 -2.07 -5.47
C TYR A 71 -2.99 -2.64 -4.51
N THR A 72 -3.42 -3.87 -4.74
CA THR A 72 -4.43 -4.53 -3.90
C THR A 72 -3.95 -4.67 -2.45
N GLY A 73 -2.68 -5.01 -2.25
CA GLY A 73 -2.10 -5.23 -0.93
C GLY A 73 -1.82 -3.95 -0.14
N SER A 74 -1.55 -2.82 -0.81
CA SER A 74 -1.05 -1.63 -0.12
C SER A 74 -1.77 -0.33 -0.45
N CYS A 75 -2.41 -0.21 -1.61
CA CYS A 75 -3.01 1.05 -2.08
C CYS A 75 -4.53 1.05 -1.97
N ALA A 76 -5.17 -0.10 -2.22
CA ALA A 76 -6.62 -0.22 -2.29
C ALA A 76 -7.35 0.12 -0.98
N SER A 77 -6.69 -0.03 0.18
CA SER A 77 -7.23 0.33 1.49
C SER A 77 -7.58 1.82 1.60
N CYS A 78 -6.86 2.68 0.88
CA CYS A 78 -7.11 4.11 0.82
C CYS A 78 -7.74 4.52 -0.52
N HIS A 79 -7.14 4.10 -1.64
CA HIS A 79 -7.58 4.53 -2.97
C HIS A 79 -8.77 3.74 -3.55
N GLY A 80 -9.28 2.74 -2.83
CA GLY A 80 -10.35 1.87 -3.31
C GLY A 80 -9.85 0.78 -4.27
N ALA A 81 -10.56 -0.33 -4.36
CA ALA A 81 -10.20 -1.44 -5.24
C ALA A 81 -10.21 -1.06 -6.73
N THR A 82 -11.00 -0.07 -7.09
CA THR A 82 -11.15 0.48 -8.45
C THR A 82 -10.40 1.80 -8.66
N GLY A 83 -9.71 2.30 -7.66
CA GLY A 83 -8.99 3.57 -7.75
C GLY A 83 -9.84 4.83 -7.55
N ASP A 84 -11.07 4.68 -7.08
CA ASP A 84 -12.05 5.76 -6.93
C ASP A 84 -11.90 6.63 -5.65
N GLY A 85 -10.84 6.40 -4.86
CA GLY A 85 -10.57 7.10 -3.61
C GLY A 85 -11.41 6.64 -2.42
N LYS A 86 -12.32 5.66 -2.61
CA LYS A 86 -13.30 5.22 -1.62
C LYS A 86 -12.88 3.96 -0.87
N GLY A 87 -11.59 3.80 -0.63
CA GLY A 87 -11.08 2.73 0.24
C GLY A 87 -11.51 2.95 1.69
N MET A 88 -11.43 1.88 2.48
CA MET A 88 -11.88 1.87 3.88
C MET A 88 -11.26 3.02 4.71
N PHE A 89 -10.01 3.36 4.45
CA PHE A 89 -9.31 4.46 5.12
C PHE A 89 -9.31 5.76 4.31
N GLY A 90 -9.68 5.72 3.03
CA GLY A 90 -9.54 6.85 2.11
C GLY A 90 -10.35 8.08 2.54
N GLN A 91 -11.56 7.86 3.04
CA GLN A 91 -12.46 8.92 3.52
C GLN A 91 -12.21 9.34 4.97
N ALA A 92 -11.37 8.59 5.70
CA ALA A 92 -10.95 8.95 7.05
C ALA A 92 -9.70 9.83 7.08
N LEU A 93 -9.04 10.02 5.93
CA LEU A 93 -7.88 10.90 5.76
C LEU A 93 -8.32 12.35 5.53
N TYR A 94 -7.41 13.26 5.80
CA TYR A 94 -7.60 14.67 5.45
C TYR A 94 -6.33 15.22 4.78
N PRO A 95 -6.42 15.65 3.52
CA PRO A 95 -7.56 15.48 2.60
C PRO A 95 -7.85 14.01 2.29
N ASP A 96 -9.06 13.71 1.79
CA ASP A 96 -9.46 12.36 1.38
C ASP A 96 -8.44 11.78 0.39
N ALA A 97 -8.35 10.44 0.34
CA ALA A 97 -7.49 9.77 -0.64
C ALA A 97 -7.91 10.15 -2.07
N THR A 98 -6.92 10.53 -2.88
CA THR A 98 -7.16 10.96 -4.26
C THR A 98 -7.85 9.87 -5.08
N ASN A 99 -8.87 10.26 -5.84
CA ASN A 99 -9.44 9.42 -6.89
C ASN A 99 -8.43 9.32 -8.05
N LEU A 100 -7.86 8.13 -8.22
CA LEU A 100 -6.81 7.88 -9.21
C LEU A 100 -7.33 7.88 -10.66
N LEU A 101 -8.65 7.84 -10.85
CA LEU A 101 -9.27 7.85 -12.18
C LEU A 101 -9.44 9.29 -12.72
N GLU A 102 -9.33 10.28 -11.85
CA GLU A 102 -9.52 11.67 -12.20
C GLU A 102 -8.37 12.24 -13.02
N ARG A 103 -8.71 13.30 -13.73
CA ARG A 103 -7.85 14.00 -14.66
C ARG A 103 -6.54 14.44 -14.01
N ASP A 104 -6.60 14.99 -12.81
CA ASP A 104 -5.43 15.48 -12.08
C ASP A 104 -4.35 14.41 -11.86
N THR A 105 -4.78 13.15 -11.61
CA THR A 105 -3.84 12.02 -11.52
C THR A 105 -3.37 11.58 -12.90
N GLN A 106 -4.28 11.49 -13.86
CA GLN A 106 -3.99 10.92 -15.17
C GLN A 106 -3.18 11.85 -16.09
N GLU A 107 -3.19 13.16 -15.84
CA GLU A 107 -2.35 14.15 -16.56
C GLU A 107 -0.91 14.22 -16.01
N LYS A 108 -0.65 13.72 -14.81
CA LYS A 108 0.73 13.62 -14.31
C LYS A 108 1.53 12.66 -15.19
N SER A 109 2.81 12.97 -15.41
CA SER A 109 3.70 12.04 -16.12
C SER A 109 3.91 10.75 -15.31
N ASP A 110 4.32 9.67 -15.98
CA ASP A 110 4.64 8.41 -15.30
C ASP A 110 5.75 8.59 -14.27
N GLY A 111 6.73 9.45 -14.58
CA GLY A 111 7.80 9.80 -13.65
C GLY A 111 7.30 10.53 -12.40
N GLN A 112 6.32 11.42 -12.55
CA GLN A 112 5.69 12.08 -11.40
C GLN A 112 4.91 11.08 -10.53
N LEU A 113 4.13 10.18 -11.14
CA LEU A 113 3.44 9.12 -10.40
C LEU A 113 4.42 8.19 -9.69
N PHE A 114 5.50 7.79 -10.36
CA PHE A 114 6.56 7.01 -9.76
C PHE A 114 7.17 7.72 -8.54
N TRP A 115 7.50 9.01 -8.69
CA TRP A 115 8.08 9.80 -7.61
C TRP A 115 7.13 9.91 -6.41
N ILE A 116 5.84 10.17 -6.66
CA ILE A 116 4.80 10.27 -5.63
C ILE A 116 4.70 8.95 -4.85
N ILE A 117 4.62 7.83 -5.54
CA ILE A 117 4.49 6.51 -4.90
C ILE A 117 5.76 6.20 -4.10
N LYS A 118 6.93 6.46 -4.69
CA LYS A 118 8.22 6.17 -4.06
C LYS A 118 8.43 6.96 -2.77
N ASN A 119 8.12 8.26 -2.79
CA ASN A 119 8.46 9.19 -1.71
C ASN A 119 7.27 9.54 -0.79
N GLY A 120 6.06 9.23 -1.22
CA GLY A 120 4.84 9.60 -0.50
C GLY A 120 4.54 11.11 -0.58
N LEU A 121 3.47 11.51 0.09
CA LEU A 121 3.03 12.91 0.26
C LEU A 121 2.65 13.13 1.73
N SER A 122 3.60 13.62 2.53
CA SER A 122 3.47 13.73 3.98
C SER A 122 2.24 14.52 4.44
N PHE A 123 1.88 15.62 3.76
CA PHE A 123 0.69 16.41 4.07
C PHE A 123 -0.62 15.80 3.54
N GLY A 124 -0.53 14.80 2.65
CA GLY A 124 -1.68 14.07 2.12
C GLY A 124 -1.91 12.72 2.80
N GLY A 125 -1.16 12.39 3.86
CA GLY A 125 -1.27 11.11 4.55
C GLY A 125 -0.85 9.89 3.71
N MET A 126 -0.27 10.09 2.52
CA MET A 126 0.25 9.02 1.69
C MET A 126 1.68 8.65 2.11
N PRO A 127 1.94 7.43 2.60
CA PRO A 127 3.27 7.02 3.01
C PRO A 127 4.21 6.84 1.81
N ALA A 128 5.52 6.88 2.06
CA ALA A 128 6.53 6.47 1.09
C ALA A 128 6.55 4.94 0.96
N PHE A 129 6.63 4.43 -0.27
CA PHE A 129 6.67 3.00 -0.54
C PHE A 129 8.07 2.49 -0.92
N SER A 130 9.08 3.36 -0.95
CA SER A 130 10.47 2.99 -1.29
C SER A 130 11.08 1.95 -0.36
N GLU A 131 10.65 1.89 0.91
CA GLU A 131 11.10 0.88 1.86
C GLU A 131 10.34 -0.45 1.76
N MET A 132 9.19 -0.43 1.09
CA MET A 132 8.30 -1.59 0.97
C MET A 132 8.47 -2.29 -0.37
N TYR A 133 8.70 -1.50 -1.43
CA TYR A 133 8.78 -1.98 -2.81
C TYR A 133 10.03 -1.48 -3.51
N PRO A 134 10.72 -2.34 -4.28
CA PRO A 134 11.77 -1.93 -5.21
C PRO A 134 11.18 -1.11 -6.38
N ASP A 135 12.04 -0.38 -7.07
CA ASP A 135 11.64 0.56 -8.12
C ASP A 135 10.86 -0.10 -9.28
N ASP A 136 11.18 -1.33 -9.65
CA ASP A 136 10.45 -2.10 -10.68
C ASP A 136 9.00 -2.40 -10.27
N THR A 137 8.77 -2.70 -9.00
CA THR A 137 7.42 -2.89 -8.45
C THR A 137 6.67 -1.57 -8.39
N ILE A 138 7.32 -0.46 -8.02
CA ILE A 138 6.71 0.87 -8.05
C ILE A 138 6.30 1.24 -9.47
N TRP A 139 7.15 0.97 -10.47
CA TRP A 139 6.79 1.14 -11.87
C TRP A 139 5.61 0.28 -12.29
N SER A 140 5.55 -0.95 -11.80
CA SER A 140 4.40 -1.83 -12.05
C SER A 140 3.10 -1.26 -11.48
N ILE A 141 3.16 -0.62 -10.29
CA ILE A 141 2.00 0.09 -9.71
C ILE A 141 1.59 1.27 -10.61
N VAL A 142 2.55 2.06 -11.14
CA VAL A 142 2.25 3.14 -12.10
C VAL A 142 1.52 2.61 -13.32
N GLY A 143 2.03 1.54 -13.94
CA GLY A 143 1.37 0.88 -15.07
C GLY A 143 -0.07 0.45 -14.73
N TYR A 144 -0.27 -0.12 -13.55
CA TYR A 144 -1.61 -0.54 -13.11
C TYR A 144 -2.55 0.65 -12.86
N VAL A 145 -2.08 1.76 -12.28
CA VAL A 145 -2.87 2.99 -12.09
C VAL A 145 -3.32 3.56 -13.44
N ARG A 146 -2.49 3.49 -14.47
CA ARG A 146 -2.88 3.86 -15.84
C ARG A 146 -3.96 2.92 -16.39
N ALA A 147 -3.78 1.62 -16.21
CA ALA A 147 -4.75 0.62 -16.66
C ALA A 147 -6.11 0.75 -15.97
N LEU A 148 -6.14 1.13 -14.68
CA LEU A 148 -7.36 1.39 -13.92
C LEU A 148 -8.25 2.46 -14.61
N SER A 149 -7.65 3.54 -15.09
CA SER A 149 -8.40 4.62 -15.74
C SER A 149 -8.97 4.24 -17.09
N GLN A 150 -8.28 3.33 -17.81
CA GLN A 150 -8.70 2.88 -19.15
C GLN A 150 -9.82 1.84 -19.06
N ASN A 151 -9.78 0.94 -18.10
CA ASN A 151 -10.79 -0.10 -17.90
C ASN A 151 -10.92 -0.49 -16.42
N PRO A 152 -11.64 0.28 -15.61
CA PRO A 152 -11.81 -0.01 -14.17
C PRO A 152 -12.42 -1.39 -13.90
N ALA A 153 -13.25 -1.89 -14.81
CA ALA A 153 -13.88 -3.21 -14.64
C ALA A 153 -12.89 -4.37 -14.86
N ALA A 154 -11.98 -4.23 -15.83
CA ALA A 154 -10.93 -5.22 -16.08
C ALA A 154 -9.81 -5.18 -15.01
N ALA A 155 -9.68 -4.04 -14.36
CA ALA A 155 -8.72 -3.83 -13.28
C ALA A 155 -9.20 -4.32 -11.91
N ARG A 156 -10.42 -4.88 -11.81
CA ARG A 156 -10.91 -5.45 -10.54
C ARG A 156 -9.95 -6.49 -10.00
N PRO A 157 -9.56 -6.39 -8.72
CA PRO A 157 -8.81 -7.44 -8.05
C PRO A 157 -9.54 -8.78 -8.20
N LEU A 158 -8.79 -9.85 -8.40
CA LEU A 158 -9.38 -11.18 -8.21
C LEU A 158 -9.89 -11.26 -6.77
N PRO A 159 -11.07 -11.83 -6.53
CA PRO A 159 -11.58 -11.95 -5.18
C PRO A 159 -10.62 -12.82 -4.36
N VAL A 160 -9.98 -12.19 -3.38
CA VAL A 160 -9.17 -12.90 -2.38
C VAL A 160 -10.13 -13.47 -1.35
N PRO A 161 -10.07 -14.77 -1.03
CA PRO A 161 -10.89 -15.33 0.03
C PRO A 161 -10.66 -14.61 1.35
N SER A 162 -11.72 -14.18 2.02
CA SER A 162 -11.65 -13.61 3.36
C SER A 162 -11.46 -14.71 4.40
N PRO A 163 -10.79 -14.41 5.54
CA PRO A 163 -10.73 -15.35 6.66
C PRO A 163 -12.14 -15.74 7.14
N THR A 164 -12.36 -17.02 7.32
CA THR A 164 -13.58 -17.55 7.93
C THR A 164 -13.51 -17.45 9.45
N THR A 165 -14.64 -17.69 10.12
CA THR A 165 -14.67 -17.77 11.59
C THR A 165 -13.71 -18.84 12.12
N ASP A 166 -13.60 -19.97 11.41
CA ASP A 166 -12.69 -21.05 11.78
C ASP A 166 -11.21 -20.66 11.60
N ASP A 167 -10.86 -19.90 10.54
CA ASP A 167 -9.51 -19.37 10.34
C ASP A 167 -9.12 -18.41 11.47
N LEU A 168 -10.08 -17.57 11.90
CA LEU A 168 -9.87 -16.63 13.00
C LEU A 168 -9.78 -17.34 14.35
N ALA A 169 -10.58 -18.37 14.56
CA ALA A 169 -10.55 -19.16 15.80
C ALA A 169 -9.27 -20.03 15.91
N PHE A 170 -8.70 -20.47 14.76
CA PHE A 170 -7.45 -21.20 14.72
C PHE A 170 -6.23 -20.32 14.98
N ALA A 171 -6.29 -19.05 14.59
CA ALA A 171 -5.19 -18.10 14.69
C ALA A 171 -5.03 -17.62 16.15
N ASP A 172 -4.07 -18.19 16.88
CA ASP A 172 -3.77 -17.82 18.27
C ASP A 172 -2.30 -17.40 18.41
N PRO A 173 -2.00 -16.11 18.70
CA PRO A 173 -0.62 -15.63 18.86
C PRO A 173 0.07 -16.20 20.11
N HIS A 174 -0.68 -16.74 21.07
CA HIS A 174 -0.18 -17.38 22.28
C HIS A 174 -0.36 -18.89 22.27
N GLY A 175 -0.81 -19.45 21.15
CA GLY A 175 -1.03 -20.89 20.98
C GLY A 175 0.23 -21.72 21.22
N GLN A 176 0.05 -22.92 21.76
CA GLN A 176 1.15 -23.87 22.02
C GLN A 176 1.76 -24.39 20.72
N ASP A 177 0.97 -24.44 19.66
CA ASP A 177 1.36 -24.94 18.34
C ASP A 177 1.93 -23.81 17.47
N ALA A 178 3.06 -24.04 16.82
CA ALA A 178 3.69 -23.14 15.88
C ALA A 178 2.74 -22.76 14.71
N THR A 179 1.88 -23.69 14.27
CA THR A 179 0.93 -23.41 13.19
C THR A 179 -0.17 -22.42 13.60
N MET A 180 -0.61 -22.46 14.86
CA MET A 180 -1.59 -21.50 15.38
C MET A 180 -1.00 -20.08 15.48
N ARG A 181 0.22 -19.97 16.02
CA ARG A 181 0.96 -18.70 16.08
C ARG A 181 1.32 -18.19 14.68
N GLY A 182 1.69 -19.10 13.78
CA GLY A 182 1.94 -18.79 12.38
C GLY A 182 0.71 -18.28 11.65
N ALA A 183 -0.47 -18.86 11.91
CA ALA A 183 -1.75 -18.37 11.38
C ALA A 183 -2.05 -16.96 11.88
N ALA A 184 -1.86 -16.70 13.18
CA ALA A 184 -2.04 -15.37 13.76
C ALA A 184 -1.09 -14.35 13.13
N THR A 185 0.19 -14.69 12.96
CA THR A 185 1.19 -13.84 12.30
C THR A 185 0.83 -13.60 10.83
N PHE A 186 0.37 -14.63 10.11
CA PHE A 186 -0.04 -14.53 8.70
C PHE A 186 -1.19 -13.54 8.50
N LEU A 187 -2.16 -13.54 9.41
CA LEU A 187 -3.26 -12.58 9.40
C LEU A 187 -2.79 -11.19 9.82
N ALA A 188 -2.04 -11.08 10.92
CA ALA A 188 -1.59 -9.80 11.49
C ALA A 188 -0.62 -9.04 10.58
N LYS A 189 0.27 -9.76 9.85
CA LYS A 189 1.21 -9.14 8.89
C LYS A 189 0.57 -8.88 7.51
N GLY A 190 -0.71 -9.17 7.33
CA GLY A 190 -1.46 -8.88 6.11
C GLY A 190 -1.24 -9.86 4.95
N CYS A 191 -0.56 -10.97 5.16
CA CYS A 191 -0.28 -11.98 4.13
C CYS A 191 -1.57 -12.52 3.50
N ALA A 192 -2.61 -12.74 4.32
CA ALA A 192 -3.91 -13.22 3.87
C ALA A 192 -4.60 -12.26 2.90
N GLY A 193 -4.29 -10.96 2.94
CA GLY A 193 -4.88 -9.96 2.04
C GLY A 193 -4.53 -10.17 0.56
N CYS A 194 -3.42 -10.84 0.28
CA CYS A 194 -3.02 -11.20 -1.08
C CYS A 194 -3.11 -12.71 -1.31
N HIS A 195 -2.65 -13.51 -0.35
CA HIS A 195 -2.52 -14.95 -0.50
C HIS A 195 -3.78 -15.73 -0.10
N GLY A 196 -4.78 -15.07 0.49
CA GLY A 196 -5.90 -15.74 1.15
C GLY A 196 -5.49 -16.39 2.47
N PRO A 197 -6.45 -16.70 3.38
CA PRO A 197 -6.15 -17.16 4.73
C PRO A 197 -5.40 -18.51 4.76
N ARG A 198 -5.53 -19.32 3.72
CA ARG A 198 -4.90 -20.64 3.57
C ARG A 198 -4.03 -20.74 2.31
N GLY A 199 -3.44 -19.63 1.86
CA GLY A 199 -2.66 -19.60 0.62
C GLY A 199 -3.48 -19.89 -0.64
N ASN A 200 -4.80 -19.76 -0.57
CA ASN A 200 -5.78 -20.22 -1.54
C ASN A 200 -6.29 -19.13 -2.49
N SER A 201 -5.59 -18.02 -2.58
CA SER A 201 -5.89 -17.00 -3.58
C SER A 201 -5.68 -17.52 -5.01
N PRO A 202 -6.48 -17.04 -5.97
CA PRO A 202 -6.37 -17.52 -7.35
C PRO A 202 -5.07 -17.06 -8.02
N GLY A 203 -4.63 -17.85 -9.02
CA GLY A 203 -3.50 -17.52 -9.87
C GLY A 203 -2.13 -17.60 -9.16
N ASP A 204 -1.27 -16.63 -9.44
CA ASP A 204 0.10 -16.61 -8.91
C ASP A 204 0.18 -16.20 -7.44
N LEU A 205 -0.92 -15.74 -6.86
CA LEU A 205 -1.02 -15.44 -5.44
C LEU A 205 -1.21 -16.67 -4.56
N THR A 206 -1.52 -17.83 -5.14
CA THR A 206 -1.56 -19.12 -4.42
C THR A 206 -0.17 -19.45 -3.90
N ILE A 207 -0.04 -19.76 -2.63
CA ILE A 207 1.20 -20.24 -2.00
C ILE A 207 0.99 -21.59 -1.34
N GLY A 208 2.06 -22.36 -1.20
CA GLY A 208 2.03 -23.68 -0.58
C GLY A 208 3.41 -24.30 -0.52
N PRO A 209 3.53 -25.48 0.13
CA PRO A 209 4.79 -26.13 0.43
C PRO A 209 5.56 -26.67 -0.80
N ASP A 210 4.93 -26.69 -1.97
CA ASP A 210 5.46 -27.19 -3.23
C ASP A 210 6.26 -26.15 -4.04
N ARG A 211 6.47 -24.94 -3.49
CA ARG A 211 7.32 -23.93 -4.11
C ARG A 211 8.78 -24.07 -3.65
N ASP A 212 9.73 -23.80 -4.53
CA ASP A 212 11.16 -23.83 -4.22
C ASP A 212 11.52 -22.95 -3.02
N SER A 213 10.90 -21.75 -2.92
CA SER A 213 11.04 -20.85 -1.78
C SER A 213 10.47 -21.39 -0.46
N MET A 214 9.84 -22.56 -0.46
CA MET A 214 9.28 -23.26 0.71
C MET A 214 10.06 -24.55 1.03
N ALA A 215 11.21 -24.81 0.39
CA ALA A 215 11.99 -26.01 0.59
C ALA A 215 12.60 -26.06 2.00
N SER A 216 12.97 -24.90 2.55
CA SER A 216 13.48 -24.76 3.91
C SER A 216 12.99 -23.46 4.55
N VAL A 217 13.14 -23.34 5.88
CA VAL A 217 12.84 -22.09 6.58
C VAL A 217 13.78 -20.97 6.15
N ASP A 218 15.01 -21.27 5.77
CA ASP A 218 15.98 -20.28 5.30
C ASP A 218 15.61 -19.78 3.91
N ASP A 219 15.16 -20.64 2.99
CA ASP A 219 14.64 -20.26 1.67
C ASP A 219 13.39 -19.38 1.83
N PHE A 220 12.49 -19.77 2.74
CA PHE A 220 11.31 -18.99 3.06
C PHE A 220 11.66 -17.60 3.61
N LYS A 221 12.62 -17.54 4.55
CA LYS A 221 13.12 -16.28 5.10
C LYS A 221 13.76 -15.41 4.01
N ALA A 222 14.56 -15.99 3.13
CA ALA A 222 15.15 -15.29 2.00
C ALA A 222 14.07 -14.70 1.08
N GLN A 223 13.01 -15.47 0.79
CA GLN A 223 11.86 -15.00 0.01
C GLN A 223 11.13 -13.83 0.68
N LEU A 224 10.97 -13.82 2.01
CA LEU A 224 10.37 -12.71 2.74
C LEU A 224 11.24 -11.45 2.72
N GLN A 225 12.57 -11.61 2.77
CA GLN A 225 13.52 -10.50 2.78
C GLN A 225 13.84 -9.94 1.40
N LYS A 226 13.80 -10.79 0.37
CA LYS A 226 14.04 -10.42 -1.02
C LYS A 226 13.00 -11.10 -1.92
N PRO A 227 11.73 -10.65 -1.83
CA PRO A 227 10.65 -11.29 -2.55
C PRO A 227 10.76 -11.09 -4.06
N ASP A 228 10.28 -12.09 -4.79
CA ASP A 228 9.99 -11.95 -6.21
C ASP A 228 8.69 -11.17 -6.40
N ALA A 229 8.62 -10.37 -7.45
CA ALA A 229 7.44 -9.62 -7.82
C ALA A 229 6.94 -8.62 -6.75
N ALA A 230 5.63 -8.43 -6.66
CA ALA A 230 4.97 -7.37 -5.88
C ALA A 230 4.79 -7.69 -4.38
N MET A 231 5.37 -8.75 -3.87
CA MET A 231 5.27 -9.07 -2.46
C MET A 231 6.07 -8.04 -1.62
N PRO A 232 5.50 -7.50 -0.54
CA PRO A 232 6.23 -6.59 0.34
C PRO A 232 7.46 -7.24 0.96
N THR A 233 8.55 -6.47 1.08
CA THR A 233 9.75 -6.92 1.77
C THR A 233 9.55 -6.93 3.28
N TYR A 234 9.88 -8.03 3.93
CA TYR A 234 9.85 -8.18 5.38
C TYR A 234 11.27 -8.26 5.94
N TYR A 235 11.82 -7.12 6.35
CA TYR A 235 13.13 -7.04 6.99
C TYR A 235 13.05 -7.37 8.49
N PRO A 236 14.18 -7.64 9.18
CA PRO A 236 14.19 -8.12 10.58
C PRO A 236 13.42 -7.24 11.59
N GLY A 237 13.29 -5.94 11.33
CA GLY A 237 12.48 -5.04 12.17
C GLY A 237 10.96 -5.21 12.01
N ARG A 238 10.50 -5.87 10.94
CA ARG A 238 9.07 -6.12 10.67
C ARG A 238 8.60 -7.51 11.08
N ILE A 239 9.50 -8.47 11.04
CA ILE A 239 9.23 -9.86 11.38
C ILE A 239 10.45 -10.46 12.07
N SER A 240 10.25 -11.10 13.22
CA SER A 240 11.30 -11.79 13.95
C SER A 240 11.57 -13.19 13.38
N ASP A 241 12.73 -13.76 13.69
CA ASP A 241 13.07 -15.13 13.27
C ASP A 241 12.11 -16.18 13.85
N ALA A 242 11.59 -15.97 15.06
CA ALA A 242 10.57 -16.83 15.64
C ALA A 242 9.25 -16.77 14.85
N GLU A 243 8.80 -15.56 14.49
CA GLU A 243 7.61 -15.40 13.65
C GLU A 243 7.80 -16.02 12.26
N VAL A 244 9.01 -15.95 11.68
CA VAL A 244 9.32 -16.62 10.40
C VAL A 244 9.19 -18.13 10.52
N GLN A 245 9.69 -18.74 11.60
CA GLN A 245 9.55 -20.19 11.83
C GLN A 245 8.08 -20.61 12.01
N ASP A 246 7.33 -19.87 12.80
CA ASP A 246 5.91 -20.13 13.00
C ASP A 246 5.10 -19.94 11.69
N LEU A 247 5.39 -18.89 10.92
CA LEU A 247 4.82 -18.69 9.60
C LEU A 247 5.14 -19.83 8.64
N TYR A 248 6.41 -20.27 8.61
CA TYR A 248 6.82 -21.40 7.78
C TYR A 248 6.04 -22.65 8.14
N ALA A 249 5.91 -22.97 9.44
CA ALA A 249 5.13 -24.10 9.91
C ALA A 249 3.66 -24.01 9.44
N TYR A 250 3.05 -22.82 9.50
CA TYR A 250 1.67 -22.61 9.03
C TYR A 250 1.53 -22.79 7.52
N VAL A 251 2.43 -22.19 6.72
CA VAL A 251 2.38 -22.31 5.26
C VAL A 251 2.60 -23.76 4.80
N GLN A 252 3.35 -24.57 5.53
CA GLN A 252 3.50 -26.00 5.26
C GLN A 252 2.19 -26.79 5.41
N THR A 253 1.20 -26.25 6.13
CA THR A 253 -0.15 -26.88 6.24
C THR A 253 -1.03 -26.62 5.02
N PHE A 254 -0.65 -25.71 4.11
CA PHE A 254 -1.46 -25.37 2.96
C PHE A 254 -1.50 -26.50 1.94
N ASN A 255 -2.63 -26.63 1.23
CA ASN A 255 -2.80 -27.65 0.21
C ASN A 255 -1.76 -27.48 -0.90
N ARG A 256 -1.18 -28.59 -1.32
CA ARG A 256 -0.27 -28.62 -2.48
C ARG A 256 -1.02 -28.17 -3.72
N ARG A 257 -0.37 -27.36 -4.53
CA ARG A 257 -0.93 -26.91 -5.80
C ARG A 257 -1.06 -28.10 -6.73
N PRO A 258 -2.21 -28.31 -7.41
CA PRO A 258 -2.27 -29.33 -8.44
C PRO A 258 -1.26 -29.02 -9.55
N PRO A 259 -0.62 -30.03 -10.16
CA PRO A 259 0.36 -29.81 -11.21
C PRO A 259 -0.28 -29.00 -12.36
N ARG A 260 0.47 -28.03 -12.89
CA ARG A 260 0.04 -27.27 -14.07
C ARG A 260 -0.11 -28.25 -15.25
N ARG A 261 -1.30 -28.32 -15.81
CA ARG A 261 -1.56 -29.05 -17.08
C ARG A 261 -1.12 -28.21 -18.26
#